data_a9fe48edf1efd9fc3030241e35c19ed6
#
_entry.id   a9fe48edf1efd9fc3030241e35c19ed6
#
_cell.length_a   1.000
_cell.length_b   1.000
_cell.length_c   1.000
_cell.angle_alpha   90.00
_cell.angle_beta   90.00
_cell.angle_gamma   90.00
#
_symmetry.space_group_name_H-M   'P 1'
#
loop_
_entity.id
_entity.type
_entity.pdbx_description
1 polymer ?
#
loop_
_entity_poly.entity_id
_entity_poly.type
_entity_poly.pdbx_seq_one_letter_code
_entity_poly.pdbx_strand_id
1 'polypeptide(L)'
;MPESASTARIFSTDHFVLPLPPDHRFPMAKYARLRERVAAVAGDLLAVPEAATPAQLALAHDPAYVNAVKAGTLPDAALRRIGFPWSPAMIERSRRSAGATVAACRSALASGCGINLAGGTHHAH
;
A
#
# COMPACT_ATOMS: atom_id res chain seq x y z
N MET A 1 -15.68 -19.42 27.54
CA MET A 1 -14.32 -19.02 27.13
C MET A 1 -14.39 -17.64 26.50
N PRO A 2 -13.71 -16.69 27.07
CA PRO A 2 -13.61 -15.43 26.36
C PRO A 2 -12.95 -15.65 25.01
N GLU A 3 -13.56 -15.17 23.95
CA GLU A 3 -12.90 -15.10 22.66
C GLU A 3 -11.59 -14.36 22.85
N SER A 4 -10.49 -14.93 22.37
CA SER A 4 -9.23 -14.20 22.35
C SER A 4 -9.44 -12.96 21.50
N ALA A 5 -9.27 -11.78 22.08
CA ALA A 5 -9.34 -10.54 21.32
C ALA A 5 -8.35 -10.63 20.15
N SER A 6 -8.83 -10.34 18.93
CA SER A 6 -7.95 -10.22 17.78
C SER A 6 -6.87 -9.22 18.08
N THR A 7 -5.61 -9.61 17.88
CA THR A 7 -4.49 -8.70 18.07
C THR A 7 -4.44 -7.69 16.92
N ALA A 8 -4.26 -6.43 17.23
CA ALA A 8 -4.02 -5.39 16.23
C ALA A 8 -2.80 -5.73 15.36
N ARG A 9 -2.86 -5.45 14.07
CA ARG A 9 -1.79 -5.72 13.13
C ARG A 9 -1.21 -4.45 12.55
N ILE A 10 0.05 -4.52 12.21
CA ILE A 10 0.82 -3.47 11.55
C ILE A 10 1.24 -4.02 10.19
N PHE A 11 0.76 -3.41 9.12
CA PHE A 11 1.03 -3.88 7.77
C PHE A 11 2.17 -3.11 7.12
N SER A 12 3.13 -3.83 6.54
CA SER A 12 4.29 -3.27 5.87
C SER A 12 4.37 -3.80 4.43
N THR A 13 4.77 -2.93 3.52
CA THR A 13 4.85 -3.23 2.08
C THR A 13 6.23 -2.91 1.49
N ASP A 14 7.25 -2.76 2.31
CA ASP A 14 8.60 -2.44 1.86
C ASP A 14 9.26 -3.54 1.02
N HIS A 15 8.69 -4.75 1.04
CA HIS A 15 9.10 -5.85 0.15
C HIS A 15 8.78 -5.55 -1.32
N PHE A 16 7.78 -4.71 -1.56
CA PHE A 16 7.31 -4.34 -2.90
C PHE A 16 7.93 -2.99 -3.26
N VAL A 17 9.15 -3.04 -3.80
CA VAL A 17 9.93 -1.84 -4.09
C VAL A 17 9.40 -1.17 -5.34
N LEU A 18 9.18 0.15 -5.25
CA LEU A 18 8.91 0.98 -6.42
C LEU A 18 10.27 1.36 -7.04
N PRO A 19 10.58 0.87 -8.26
CA PRO A 19 11.85 1.22 -8.89
C PRO A 19 11.81 2.67 -9.36
N LEU A 20 12.71 3.49 -8.83
CA LEU A 20 12.82 4.90 -9.17
C LEU A 20 14.22 5.19 -9.71
N PRO A 21 14.36 6.16 -10.65
CA PRO A 21 15.67 6.64 -11.08
C PRO A 21 16.49 7.13 -9.89
N PRO A 22 17.83 7.05 -9.93
CA PRO A 22 18.67 7.45 -8.80
C PRO A 22 18.50 8.90 -8.36
N ASP A 23 18.10 9.78 -9.27
CA ASP A 23 17.86 11.20 -9.02
C ASP A 23 16.43 11.54 -8.61
N HIS A 24 15.55 10.53 -8.47
CA HIS A 24 14.17 10.75 -8.06
C HIS A 24 14.11 11.19 -6.60
N ARG A 25 13.31 12.23 -6.33
CA ARG A 25 13.24 12.86 -5.00
C ARG A 25 12.52 12.03 -3.95
N PHE A 26 11.70 11.05 -4.34
CA PHE A 26 10.91 10.27 -3.39
C PHE A 26 11.81 9.34 -2.57
N PRO A 27 11.81 9.46 -1.23
CA PRO A 27 12.73 8.71 -0.38
C PRO A 27 12.22 7.29 -0.13
N MET A 28 12.33 6.41 -1.10
CA MET A 28 11.79 5.04 -1.06
C MET A 28 12.33 4.22 0.12
N ALA A 29 13.56 4.46 0.53
CA ALA A 29 14.21 3.74 1.64
C ALA A 29 13.53 3.98 3.00
N LYS A 30 12.71 5.03 3.14
CA LYS A 30 12.04 5.34 4.41
C LYS A 30 11.13 4.21 4.91
N TYR A 31 10.53 3.44 4.00
CA TYR A 31 9.61 2.36 4.38
C TYR A 31 10.33 1.19 5.04
N ALA A 32 11.48 0.77 4.49
CA ALA A 32 12.30 -0.27 5.10
C ALA A 32 12.84 0.17 6.47
N ARG A 33 13.30 1.40 6.57
CA ARG A 33 13.79 1.98 7.84
C ARG A 33 12.69 2.07 8.89
N LEU A 34 11.49 2.47 8.49
CA LEU A 34 10.35 2.52 9.39
C LEU A 34 9.98 1.12 9.88
N ARG A 35 9.92 0.14 8.99
CA ARG A 35 9.65 -1.25 9.37
C ARG A 35 10.69 -1.78 10.35
N GLU A 36 11.98 -1.51 10.12
CA GLU A 36 13.05 -1.93 11.03
C GLU A 36 12.86 -1.36 12.44
N ARG A 37 12.50 -0.09 12.55
CA ARG A 37 12.23 0.55 13.84
C ARG A 37 11.00 -0.03 14.53
N VAL A 38 9.95 -0.30 13.79
CA VAL A 38 8.73 -0.95 14.32
C VAL A 38 9.03 -2.38 14.75
N ALA A 39 9.82 -3.12 13.97
CA ALA A 39 10.20 -4.50 14.29
C ALA A 39 10.95 -4.60 15.62
N ALA A 40 11.72 -3.57 15.99
CA ALA A 40 12.45 -3.54 17.25
C ALA A 40 11.54 -3.49 18.48
N VAL A 41 10.32 -2.95 18.35
CA VAL A 41 9.41 -2.76 19.48
C VAL A 41 8.10 -3.54 19.36
N ALA A 42 7.70 -3.93 18.17
CA ALA A 42 6.41 -4.58 17.90
C ALA A 42 6.50 -5.54 16.70
N GLY A 43 7.62 -6.23 16.52
CA GLY A 43 7.87 -7.10 15.36
C GLY A 43 6.87 -8.24 15.21
N ASP A 44 6.33 -8.75 16.30
CA ASP A 44 5.31 -9.80 16.31
C ASP A 44 3.96 -9.36 15.75
N LEU A 45 3.72 -8.06 15.67
CA LEU A 45 2.51 -7.50 15.09
C LEU A 45 2.62 -7.23 13.58
N LEU A 46 3.84 -7.26 13.03
CA LEU A 46 4.07 -6.99 11.62
C LEU A 46 3.49 -8.09 10.72
N ALA A 47 2.87 -7.68 9.64
CA ALA A 47 2.33 -8.57 8.62
C ALA A 47 2.46 -7.95 7.23
N VAL A 48 2.53 -8.79 6.21
CA VAL A 48 2.51 -8.35 4.81
C VAL A 48 1.06 -8.43 4.33
N PRO A 49 0.48 -7.34 3.80
CA PRO A 49 -0.90 -7.34 3.35
C PRO A 49 -1.06 -8.06 2.02
N GLU A 50 -2.26 -8.53 1.77
CA GLU A 50 -2.64 -8.95 0.43
C GLU A 50 -2.79 -7.74 -0.49
N ALA A 51 -2.57 -7.93 -1.78
CA ALA A 51 -2.83 -6.90 -2.77
C ALA A 51 -4.32 -6.61 -2.86
N ALA A 52 -4.70 -5.34 -3.01
CA ALA A 52 -6.08 -4.99 -3.31
C ALA A 52 -6.51 -5.63 -4.63
N THR A 53 -7.70 -6.19 -4.66
CA THR A 53 -8.27 -6.77 -5.88
C THR A 53 -8.77 -5.67 -6.82
N PRO A 54 -8.87 -5.96 -8.14
CA PRO A 54 -9.50 -5.01 -9.06
C PRO A 54 -10.91 -4.60 -8.63
N ALA A 55 -11.69 -5.52 -8.06
CA ALA A 55 -13.02 -5.24 -7.55
C ALA A 55 -13.00 -4.26 -6.37
N GLN A 56 -12.06 -4.40 -5.46
CA GLN A 56 -11.87 -3.47 -4.34
C GLN A 56 -11.48 -2.08 -4.85
N LEU A 57 -10.56 -2.00 -5.81
CA LEU A 57 -10.13 -0.74 -6.40
C LEU A 57 -11.28 -0.04 -7.14
N ALA A 58 -12.14 -0.79 -7.82
CA ALA A 58 -13.29 -0.26 -8.55
C ALA A 58 -14.40 0.28 -7.64
N LEU A 59 -14.35 0.00 -6.33
CA LEU A 59 -15.28 0.63 -5.38
C LEU A 59 -15.05 2.14 -5.24
N ALA A 60 -13.81 2.60 -5.45
CA ALA A 60 -13.42 3.99 -5.30
C ALA A 60 -12.96 4.65 -6.60
N HIS A 61 -12.56 3.86 -7.60
CA HIS A 61 -12.03 4.33 -8.86
C HIS A 61 -12.89 3.87 -10.04
N ASP A 62 -12.91 4.66 -11.11
CA ASP A 62 -13.51 4.25 -12.37
C ASP A 62 -12.85 2.95 -12.86
N PRO A 63 -13.63 1.91 -13.20
CA PRO A 63 -13.08 0.66 -13.71
C PRO A 63 -12.20 0.83 -14.95
N ALA A 64 -12.50 1.78 -15.82
CA ALA A 64 -11.68 2.09 -17.00
C ALA A 64 -10.30 2.61 -16.59
N TYR A 65 -10.24 3.45 -15.55
CA TYR A 65 -8.98 3.93 -14.98
C TYR A 65 -8.16 2.78 -14.37
N VAL A 66 -8.79 1.93 -13.58
CA VAL A 66 -8.13 0.76 -12.98
C VAL A 66 -7.54 -0.14 -14.07
N ASN A 67 -8.29 -0.41 -15.12
CA ASN A 67 -7.83 -1.23 -16.25
C ASN A 67 -6.67 -0.57 -17.00
N ALA A 68 -6.72 0.74 -17.23
CA ALA A 68 -5.67 1.47 -17.91
C ALA A 68 -4.37 1.51 -17.10
N VAL A 69 -4.46 1.68 -15.78
CA VAL A 69 -3.29 1.61 -14.90
C VAL A 69 -2.67 0.22 -14.96
N LYS A 70 -3.47 -0.82 -14.84
CA LYS A 70 -3.02 -2.21 -14.86
C LYS A 70 -2.36 -2.57 -16.21
N ALA A 71 -2.94 -2.13 -17.31
CA ALA A 71 -2.46 -2.42 -18.66
C ALA A 71 -1.29 -1.51 -19.10
N GLY A 72 -1.02 -0.43 -18.39
CA GLY A 72 0.00 0.54 -18.78
C GLY A 72 -0.43 1.42 -19.96
N THR A 73 -1.72 1.67 -20.12
CA THR A 73 -2.27 2.43 -21.24
C THR A 73 -2.68 3.84 -20.88
N LEU A 74 -2.33 4.34 -19.69
CA LEU A 74 -2.59 5.72 -19.31
C LEU A 74 -1.85 6.68 -20.24
N PRO A 75 -2.49 7.83 -20.60
CA PRO A 75 -1.80 8.90 -21.33
C PRO A 75 -0.58 9.42 -20.55
N ASP A 76 0.45 9.87 -21.26
CA ASP A 76 1.66 10.44 -20.65
C ASP A 76 1.37 11.58 -19.68
N ALA A 77 0.38 12.42 -19.98
CA ALA A 77 -0.03 13.49 -19.08
C ALA A 77 -0.53 12.98 -17.73
N ALA A 78 -1.27 11.87 -17.73
CA ALA A 78 -1.74 11.23 -16.50
C ALA A 78 -0.57 10.64 -15.70
N LEU A 79 0.36 9.97 -16.39
CA LEU A 79 1.57 9.41 -15.76
C LEU A 79 2.43 10.50 -15.14
N ARG A 80 2.60 11.64 -15.81
CA ARG A 80 3.32 12.79 -15.24
C ARG A 80 2.66 13.33 -13.97
N ARG A 81 1.34 13.35 -13.90
CA ARG A 81 0.62 13.78 -12.69
C ARG A 81 0.77 12.81 -11.55
N ILE A 82 0.86 11.51 -11.84
CA ILE A 82 1.16 10.49 -10.83
C ILE A 82 2.56 10.69 -10.24
N GLY A 83 3.52 11.11 -11.07
CA GLY A 83 4.87 11.42 -10.63
C GLY A 83 5.80 10.23 -10.51
N PHE A 84 5.35 9.03 -10.86
CA PHE A 84 6.16 7.81 -10.85
C PHE A 84 6.13 7.14 -12.21
N PRO A 85 7.27 6.58 -12.68
CA PRO A 85 7.28 5.81 -13.92
C PRO A 85 6.37 4.59 -13.81
N TRP A 86 5.65 4.29 -14.88
CA TRP A 86 4.86 3.08 -14.92
C TRP A 86 5.77 1.85 -15.00
N SER A 87 5.46 0.83 -14.20
CA SER A 87 6.10 -0.48 -14.28
C SER A 87 5.19 -1.53 -13.64
N PRO A 88 5.36 -2.82 -13.94
CA PRO A 88 4.64 -3.86 -13.20
C PRO A 88 4.91 -3.80 -11.69
N ALA A 89 6.12 -3.43 -11.28
CA ALA A 89 6.47 -3.26 -9.87
C ALA A 89 5.70 -2.10 -9.23
N MET A 90 5.48 -1.00 -9.96
CA MET A 90 4.63 0.11 -9.49
C MET A 90 3.20 -0.35 -9.23
N ILE A 91 2.65 -1.16 -10.12
CA ILE A 91 1.29 -1.69 -9.99
C ILE A 91 1.20 -2.59 -8.75
N GLU A 92 2.12 -3.53 -8.58
CA GLU A 92 2.16 -4.41 -7.42
C GLU A 92 2.28 -3.61 -6.12
N ARG A 93 3.21 -2.66 -6.09
CA ARG A 93 3.40 -1.77 -4.93
C ARG A 93 2.13 -1.00 -4.60
N SER A 94 1.47 -0.43 -5.58
CA SER A 94 0.25 0.36 -5.40
C SER A 94 -0.89 -0.52 -4.89
N ARG A 95 -1.05 -1.72 -5.44
CA ARG A 95 -2.07 -2.67 -4.99
C ARG A 95 -1.81 -3.12 -3.55
N ARG A 96 -0.55 -3.35 -3.17
CA ARG A 96 -0.19 -3.74 -1.80
C ARG A 96 -0.43 -2.61 -0.82
N SER A 97 -0.11 -1.36 -1.19
CA SER A 97 -0.37 -0.19 -0.36
C SER A 97 -1.87 0.00 -0.11
N ALA A 98 -2.69 -0.10 -1.14
CA ALA A 98 -4.14 -0.05 -1.00
C ALA A 98 -4.68 -1.25 -0.18
N GLY A 99 -4.17 -2.45 -0.45
CA GLY A 99 -4.50 -3.65 0.31
C GLY A 99 -4.15 -3.54 1.78
N ALA A 100 -3.03 -2.89 2.09
CA ALA A 100 -2.62 -2.63 3.48
C ALA A 100 -3.62 -1.71 4.20
N THR A 101 -4.17 -0.71 3.51
CA THR A 101 -5.23 0.14 4.08
C THR A 101 -6.50 -0.68 4.37
N VAL A 102 -6.92 -1.53 3.44
CA VAL A 102 -8.07 -2.42 3.63
C VAL A 102 -7.82 -3.37 4.82
N ALA A 103 -6.64 -3.98 4.88
CA ALA A 103 -6.25 -4.88 5.96
C ALA A 103 -6.20 -4.16 7.32
N ALA A 104 -5.67 -2.94 7.35
CA ALA A 104 -5.64 -2.12 8.57
C ALA A 104 -7.06 -1.78 9.05
N CYS A 105 -7.96 -1.45 8.15
CA CYS A 105 -9.37 -1.21 8.48
C CYS A 105 -10.04 -2.47 9.07
N ARG A 106 -9.80 -3.63 8.49
CA ARG A 106 -10.31 -4.90 9.02
C ARG A 106 -9.75 -5.20 10.41
N SER A 107 -8.45 -4.98 10.61
CA SER A 107 -7.82 -5.10 11.92
C SER A 107 -8.46 -4.15 12.95
N ALA A 108 -8.72 -2.92 12.56
CA ALA A 108 -9.37 -1.93 13.42
C ALA A 108 -10.79 -2.34 13.81
N LEU A 109 -11.56 -2.90 12.87
CA LEU A 109 -12.89 -3.41 13.16
C LEU A 109 -12.87 -4.61 14.11
N ALA A 110 -11.86 -5.47 14.00
CA ALA A 110 -11.74 -6.67 14.82
C ALA A 110 -11.13 -6.42 16.20
N SER A 111 -10.18 -5.49 16.31
CA SER A 111 -9.36 -5.29 17.51
C SER A 111 -9.32 -3.85 18.05
N GLY A 112 -9.94 -2.91 17.33
CA GLY A 112 -9.95 -1.49 17.69
C GLY A 112 -8.81 -0.67 17.06
N CYS A 113 -7.82 -1.31 16.45
CA CYS A 113 -6.67 -0.62 15.85
C CYS A 113 -6.10 -1.40 14.67
N GLY A 114 -5.60 -0.69 13.68
CA GLY A 114 -4.85 -1.25 12.55
C GLY A 114 -3.95 -0.17 11.97
N ILE A 115 -2.77 -0.54 11.52
CA ILE A 115 -1.75 0.40 11.05
C ILE A 115 -1.27 -0.03 9.67
N ASN A 116 -1.18 0.95 8.75
CA ASN A 116 -0.52 0.79 7.46
C ASN A 116 0.73 1.68 7.45
N LEU A 117 1.91 1.07 7.37
CA LEU A 117 3.18 1.81 7.36
C LEU A 117 3.47 2.47 6.01
N ALA A 118 2.80 2.04 4.95
CA ALA A 118 3.08 2.56 3.61
C ALA A 118 2.39 3.90 3.33
N GLY A 119 1.12 4.03 3.68
CA GLY A 119 0.35 5.22 3.36
C GLY A 119 0.29 5.55 1.85
N GLY A 120 -0.53 6.52 1.50
CA GLY A 120 -0.61 7.06 0.14
C GLY A 120 0.33 8.23 -0.08
N THR A 121 0.59 8.57 -1.33
CA THR A 121 1.41 9.73 -1.71
C THR A 121 0.58 10.96 -2.06
N HIS A 122 -0.72 10.80 -2.23
CA HIS A 122 -1.66 11.87 -2.58
C HIS A 122 -2.85 11.86 -1.62
N HIS A 123 -3.44 13.03 -1.43
CA HIS A 123 -4.68 13.13 -0.67
C HIS A 123 -5.85 12.57 -1.46
N ALA A 124 -6.79 11.90 -0.80
CA ALA A 124 -8.04 11.46 -1.42
C ALA A 124 -8.93 12.66 -1.73
N HIS A 125 -9.44 12.74 -2.95
CA HIS A 125 -10.38 13.76 -3.38
C HIS A 125 -11.13 13.32 -4.64
#